data_dbf778bde05f90b836f450db453cc165
#
_entry.id   dbf778bde05f90b836f450db453cc165
#
_cell.length_a   1.000
_cell.length_b   1.000
_cell.length_c   1.000
_cell.angle_alpha   90.00
_cell.angle_beta   90.00
_cell.angle_gamma   90.00
#
_symmetry.space_group_name_H-M   'P 1'
#
loop_
_entity.id
_entity.type
_entity.pdbx_description
1 polymer ?
#
loop_
_entity_poly.entity_id
_entity_poly.type
_entity_poly.pdbx_seq_one_letter_code
_entity_poly.pdbx_strand_id
1 'polypeptide(L)'
;MKSFRRELWFETSTRRAFINITEQVEKCLSDSGIKEGLILVNAMHITSSVFINDDESGLHHDFEVWLEKLAPEKPYSQYRHNGFEDNADAHIKRTLMGREVVVAVTSGQMDFGPWEQIFYGEFDGRRRKRVLVKIIGE
;
A
#
# COMPACT_ATOMS: atom_id res chain seq x y z
N MET A 1 23.97 13.97 1.32
CA MET A 1 22.72 13.21 1.22
C MET A 1 21.58 13.95 1.88
N LYS A 2 20.44 14.01 1.22
CA LYS A 2 19.21 14.60 1.76
C LYS A 2 18.27 13.53 2.24
N SER A 3 17.35 13.89 3.13
CA SER A 3 16.33 13.01 3.65
C SER A 3 15.02 13.76 3.76
N PHE A 4 13.95 13.13 3.36
CA PHE A 4 12.60 13.69 3.40
C PHE A 4 11.64 12.65 3.97
N ARG A 5 10.67 13.10 4.76
CA ARG A 5 9.69 12.22 5.40
C ARG A 5 8.31 12.87 5.36
N ARG A 6 7.30 12.09 4.98
CA ARG A 6 5.89 12.53 5.04
C ARG A 6 5.00 11.34 5.36
N GLU A 7 3.92 11.60 6.08
CA GLU A 7 2.87 10.62 6.33
C GLU A 7 1.66 10.96 5.46
N LEU A 8 1.11 9.95 4.79
CA LEU A 8 -0.17 10.02 4.09
C LEU A 8 -1.20 9.28 4.93
N TRP A 9 -2.39 9.85 5.09
CA TRP A 9 -3.42 9.27 5.94
C TRP A 9 -4.62 8.84 5.11
N PHE A 10 -5.16 7.67 5.44
CA PHE A 10 -6.28 7.06 4.74
C PHE A 10 -7.30 6.54 5.73
N GLU A 11 -8.58 6.73 5.41
CA GLU A 11 -9.69 6.13 6.12
C GLU A 11 -10.74 5.77 5.09
N THR A 12 -11.00 4.47 4.91
CA THR A 12 -11.97 3.99 3.94
C THR A 12 -13.30 3.70 4.62
N SER A 13 -14.41 3.96 3.92
CA SER A 13 -15.75 3.63 4.41
C SER A 13 -16.07 2.15 4.25
N THR A 14 -15.33 1.45 3.39
CA THR A 14 -15.46 0.02 3.12
C THR A 14 -14.39 -0.77 3.85
N ARG A 15 -14.64 -2.07 4.04
CA ARG A 15 -13.65 -2.96 4.67
C ARG A 15 -12.40 -3.10 3.83
N ARG A 16 -12.56 -3.23 2.51
CA ARG A 16 -11.45 -3.41 1.57
C ARG A 16 -11.50 -2.38 0.45
N ALA A 17 -10.33 -1.93 0.02
CA ALA A 17 -10.18 -1.01 -1.09
C ALA A 17 -8.76 -1.04 -1.63
N PHE A 18 -8.61 -0.74 -2.92
CA PHE A 18 -7.32 -0.44 -3.55
C PHE A 18 -7.35 1.02 -4.00
N ILE A 19 -6.41 1.81 -3.49
CA ILE A 19 -6.34 3.25 -3.78
C ILE A 19 -5.03 3.54 -4.49
N ASN A 20 -5.09 4.09 -5.70
CA ASN A 20 -3.90 4.55 -6.41
C ASN A 20 -3.35 5.79 -5.71
N ILE A 21 -2.14 5.72 -5.19
CA ILE A 21 -1.48 6.80 -4.45
C ILE A 21 -0.27 7.37 -5.19
N THR A 22 -0.10 7.02 -6.46
CA THR A 22 1.07 7.42 -7.25
C THR A 22 1.24 8.94 -7.27
N GLU A 23 0.18 9.71 -7.50
CA GLU A 23 0.25 11.16 -7.54
C GLU A 23 0.66 11.77 -6.20
N GLN A 24 0.20 11.20 -5.09
CA GLN A 24 0.57 11.66 -3.76
C GLN A 24 2.06 11.42 -3.48
N VAL A 25 2.59 10.29 -3.94
CA VAL A 25 4.03 9.99 -3.81
C VAL A 25 4.85 10.89 -4.73
N GLU A 26 4.39 11.15 -5.95
CA GLU A 26 5.02 12.12 -6.86
C GLU A 26 5.11 13.51 -6.22
N LYS A 27 4.07 13.94 -5.53
CA LYS A 27 4.05 15.21 -4.80
C LYS A 27 5.11 15.23 -3.70
N CYS A 28 5.25 14.13 -2.95
CA CYS A 28 6.31 14.01 -1.95
C CYS A 28 7.69 14.16 -2.58
N LEU A 29 7.92 13.49 -3.70
CA LEU A 29 9.20 13.56 -4.41
C LEU A 29 9.48 15.01 -4.87
N SER A 30 8.50 15.65 -5.48
CA SER A 30 8.62 17.04 -5.92
C SER A 30 8.96 17.96 -4.75
N ASP A 31 8.27 17.83 -3.63
CA ASP A 31 8.50 18.65 -2.44
C ASP A 31 9.87 18.38 -1.81
N SER A 32 10.40 17.16 -1.95
CA SER A 32 11.72 16.81 -1.41
C SER A 32 12.88 17.49 -2.12
N GLY A 33 12.71 17.80 -3.40
CA GLY A 33 13.78 18.32 -4.25
C GLY A 33 14.86 17.30 -4.60
N ILE A 34 14.71 16.05 -4.22
CA ILE A 34 15.70 14.99 -4.49
C ILE A 34 15.58 14.56 -5.96
N LYS A 35 16.72 14.46 -6.65
CA LYS A 35 16.81 14.13 -8.07
C LYS A 35 17.34 12.72 -8.33
N GLU A 36 18.16 12.22 -7.44
CA GLU A 36 18.75 10.88 -7.53
C GLU A 36 18.66 10.20 -6.16
N GLY A 37 18.04 9.04 -6.08
CA GLY A 37 17.89 8.35 -4.80
C GLY A 37 16.87 7.24 -4.81
N LEU A 38 16.27 7.02 -3.64
CA LEU A 38 15.28 5.97 -3.42
C LEU A 38 14.09 6.53 -2.63
N ILE A 39 12.90 6.05 -2.98
CA ILE A 39 11.67 6.31 -2.21
C ILE A 39 11.22 5.00 -1.57
N LEU A 40 11.03 5.03 -0.27
CA LEU A 40 10.33 3.98 0.46
C LEU A 40 8.88 4.43 0.66
N VAL A 41 7.92 3.60 0.30
CA VAL A 41 6.49 3.81 0.55
C VAL A 41 5.99 2.63 1.37
N ASN A 42 5.59 2.88 2.62
CA ASN A 42 5.45 1.85 3.62
C ASN A 42 4.11 1.96 4.36
N ALA A 43 3.29 0.89 4.28
CA ALA A 43 2.06 0.79 5.07
C ALA A 43 2.42 0.57 6.54
N MET A 44 1.96 1.46 7.40
CA MET A 44 2.31 1.49 8.82
C MET A 44 1.25 0.84 9.70
N HIS A 45 0.39 0.01 9.12
CA HIS A 45 -0.62 -0.75 9.86
C HIS A 45 -0.62 -2.21 9.41
N ILE A 46 -0.78 -3.11 10.35
CA ILE A 46 -0.65 -4.55 10.11
C ILE A 46 -1.80 -5.17 9.30
N THR A 47 -2.81 -4.38 8.94
CA THR A 47 -3.94 -4.81 8.10
C THR A 47 -4.07 -3.99 6.81
N SER A 48 -3.02 -3.26 6.45
CA SER A 48 -2.94 -2.53 5.19
C SER A 48 -1.64 -2.84 4.46
N SER A 49 -1.57 -2.51 3.19
CA SER A 49 -0.41 -2.82 2.35
C SER A 49 -0.09 -1.69 1.39
N VAL A 50 1.13 -1.73 0.83
CA VAL A 50 1.53 -0.93 -0.32
C VAL A 50 2.12 -1.87 -1.35
N PHE A 51 1.66 -1.79 -2.59
CA PHE A 51 2.14 -2.63 -3.67
C PHE A 51 2.15 -1.86 -4.99
N ILE A 52 2.85 -2.38 -5.98
CA ILE A 52 2.95 -1.77 -7.32
C ILE A 52 2.43 -2.75 -8.35
N ASN A 53 1.49 -2.30 -9.17
CA ASN A 53 1.02 -3.01 -10.37
C ASN A 53 0.22 -2.05 -11.25
N ASP A 54 -0.41 -2.58 -12.29
CA ASP A 54 -1.23 -1.82 -13.21
C ASP A 54 -2.53 -1.34 -12.55
N ASP A 55 -2.98 -0.15 -12.94
CA ASP A 55 -4.27 0.37 -12.52
C ASP A 55 -5.34 0.02 -13.56
N GLU A 56 -5.85 -1.22 -13.46
CA GLU A 56 -6.84 -1.75 -14.38
C GLU A 56 -7.91 -2.50 -13.58
N SER A 57 -9.18 -2.18 -13.83
CA SER A 57 -10.30 -2.63 -12.99
C SER A 57 -10.47 -4.16 -12.98
N GLY A 58 -10.23 -4.82 -14.11
CA GLY A 58 -10.29 -6.28 -14.18
C GLY A 58 -9.22 -6.95 -13.33
N LEU A 59 -8.02 -6.40 -13.34
CA LEU A 59 -6.91 -6.89 -12.50
C LEU A 59 -7.22 -6.69 -11.03
N HIS A 60 -7.78 -5.54 -10.64
CA HIS A 60 -8.18 -5.29 -9.25
C HIS A 60 -9.25 -6.27 -8.79
N HIS A 61 -10.21 -6.57 -9.65
CA HIS A 61 -11.21 -7.61 -9.38
C HIS A 61 -10.53 -8.98 -9.18
N ASP A 62 -9.58 -9.31 -10.03
CA ASP A 62 -8.86 -10.59 -9.94
C ASP A 62 -8.05 -10.69 -8.65
N PHE A 63 -7.40 -9.60 -8.21
CA PHE A 63 -6.73 -9.56 -6.91
C PHE A 63 -7.70 -9.83 -5.77
N GLU A 64 -8.88 -9.20 -5.79
CA GLU A 64 -9.91 -9.39 -4.76
C GLU A 64 -10.36 -10.86 -4.70
N VAL A 65 -10.62 -11.46 -5.85
CA VAL A 65 -11.03 -12.88 -5.93
C VAL A 65 -9.91 -13.79 -5.41
N TRP A 66 -8.68 -13.55 -5.84
CA TRP A 66 -7.50 -14.32 -5.43
C TRP A 66 -7.27 -14.24 -3.91
N LEU A 67 -7.33 -13.03 -3.36
CA LEU A 67 -7.14 -12.82 -1.92
C LEU A 67 -8.23 -13.52 -1.09
N GLU A 68 -9.49 -13.48 -1.54
CA GLU A 68 -10.58 -14.17 -0.87
C GLU A 68 -10.44 -15.70 -0.94
N LYS A 69 -9.81 -16.25 -1.99
CA LYS A 69 -9.50 -17.67 -2.06
C LYS A 69 -8.41 -18.09 -1.07
N LEU A 70 -7.37 -17.27 -0.93
CA LEU A 70 -6.22 -17.56 -0.08
C LEU A 70 -6.49 -17.27 1.39
N ALA A 71 -7.23 -16.21 1.67
CA ALA A 71 -7.54 -15.76 3.03
C ALA A 71 -8.98 -15.26 3.09
N PRO A 72 -9.98 -16.17 3.04
CA PRO A 72 -11.38 -15.76 3.05
C PRO A 72 -11.74 -15.05 4.35
N GLU A 73 -12.54 -14.01 4.26
CA GLU A 73 -13.02 -13.28 5.43
C GLU A 73 -13.89 -14.18 6.31
N LYS A 74 -14.80 -14.94 5.69
CA LYS A 74 -15.81 -15.74 6.39
C LYS A 74 -15.60 -17.23 6.13
N PRO A 75 -15.93 -18.09 7.09
CA PRO A 75 -16.44 -17.77 8.44
C PRO A 75 -15.30 -17.25 9.34
N TYR A 76 -15.61 -16.29 10.19
CA TYR A 76 -14.62 -15.68 11.09
C TYR A 76 -14.00 -16.73 12.03
N SER A 77 -14.79 -17.72 12.43
CA SER A 77 -14.36 -18.77 13.37
C SER A 77 -13.28 -19.72 12.81
N GLN A 78 -13.01 -19.68 11.52
CA GLN A 78 -11.95 -20.52 10.94
C GLN A 78 -10.54 -20.11 11.41
N TYR A 79 -10.41 -18.89 11.93
CA TYR A 79 -9.11 -18.34 12.36
C TYR A 79 -9.01 -18.28 13.88
N ARG A 80 -7.90 -18.74 14.42
CA ARG A 80 -7.63 -18.68 15.87
C ARG A 80 -7.48 -17.22 16.36
N HIS A 81 -6.97 -16.32 15.52
CA HIS A 81 -6.86 -14.90 15.83
C HIS A 81 -8.22 -14.27 16.14
N ASN A 82 -9.29 -14.78 15.56
CA ASN A 82 -10.63 -14.20 15.64
C ASN A 82 -11.41 -14.61 16.91
N GLY A 83 -10.72 -14.89 18.01
CA GLY A 83 -11.38 -15.10 19.31
C GLY A 83 -12.19 -13.88 19.75
N PHE A 84 -11.57 -12.69 19.69
CA PHE A 84 -12.21 -11.40 20.00
C PHE A 84 -12.19 -10.44 18.81
N GLU A 85 -11.48 -10.79 17.75
CA GLU A 85 -11.32 -9.96 16.57
C GLU A 85 -12.09 -10.54 15.38
N ASP A 86 -12.12 -9.82 14.27
CA ASP A 86 -12.76 -10.26 13.04
C ASP A 86 -11.87 -10.04 11.80
N ASN A 87 -10.56 -9.89 12.00
CA ASN A 87 -9.66 -9.36 10.99
C ASN A 87 -8.43 -10.22 10.69
N ALA A 88 -8.47 -11.50 11.03
CA ALA A 88 -7.36 -12.41 10.73
C ALA A 88 -7.04 -12.45 9.24
N ASP A 89 -8.06 -12.46 8.39
CA ASP A 89 -7.90 -12.43 6.93
C ASP A 89 -7.18 -11.17 6.47
N ALA A 90 -7.46 -10.04 7.10
CA ALA A 90 -6.81 -8.76 6.75
C ALA A 90 -5.30 -8.79 7.04
N HIS A 91 -4.89 -9.39 8.16
CA HIS A 91 -3.47 -9.59 8.47
C HIS A 91 -2.78 -10.46 7.43
N ILE A 92 -3.45 -11.52 6.99
CA ILE A 92 -2.90 -12.44 5.99
C ILE A 92 -2.83 -11.77 4.63
N LYS A 93 -3.89 -11.07 4.21
CA LYS A 93 -3.93 -10.32 2.95
C LYS A 93 -2.80 -9.29 2.88
N ARG A 94 -2.59 -8.53 3.97
CA ARG A 94 -1.48 -7.59 4.07
C ARG A 94 -0.13 -8.28 3.88
N THR A 95 0.06 -9.43 4.50
CA THR A 95 1.30 -10.19 4.39
C THR A 95 1.52 -10.69 2.97
N LEU A 96 0.45 -11.10 2.28
CA LEU A 96 0.52 -11.54 0.88
C LEU A 96 0.82 -10.39 -0.07
N MET A 97 0.19 -9.24 0.11
CA MET A 97 0.34 -8.08 -0.80
C MET A 97 1.57 -7.24 -0.51
N GLY A 98 2.10 -7.31 0.71
CA GLY A 98 3.34 -6.66 1.08
C GLY A 98 3.16 -5.42 1.94
N ARG A 99 4.22 -5.10 2.68
CA ARG A 99 4.29 -3.98 3.61
C ARG A 99 4.71 -2.69 2.93
N GLU A 100 5.71 -2.77 2.03
CA GLU A 100 6.36 -1.60 1.44
C GLU A 100 6.82 -1.86 0.02
N VAL A 101 7.08 -0.76 -0.68
CA VAL A 101 7.77 -0.78 -1.96
C VAL A 101 8.92 0.21 -1.91
N VAL A 102 9.94 -0.04 -2.73
CA VAL A 102 11.05 0.89 -2.95
C VAL A 102 11.07 1.21 -4.44
N VAL A 103 11.14 2.51 -4.76
CA VAL A 103 11.18 3.01 -6.14
C VAL A 103 12.44 3.84 -6.32
N ALA A 104 13.17 3.59 -7.39
CA ALA A 104 14.31 4.42 -7.76
C ALA A 104 13.85 5.81 -8.20
N VAL A 105 14.65 6.82 -7.87
CA VAL A 105 14.48 8.18 -8.35
C VAL A 105 15.62 8.47 -9.31
N THR A 106 15.27 8.80 -10.55
CA THR A 106 16.22 9.13 -11.61
C THR A 106 15.82 10.45 -12.25
N SER A 107 16.73 11.40 -12.28
CA SER A 107 16.48 12.72 -12.89
C SER A 107 15.22 13.40 -12.35
N GLY A 108 14.96 13.26 -11.06
CA GLY A 108 13.84 13.90 -10.39
C GLY A 108 12.49 13.22 -10.58
N GLN A 109 12.45 12.04 -11.13
CA GLN A 109 11.22 11.30 -11.40
C GLN A 109 11.31 9.87 -10.83
N MET A 110 10.18 9.30 -10.50
CA MET A 110 10.11 7.87 -10.17
C MET A 110 10.42 7.06 -11.42
N ASP A 111 11.39 6.15 -11.31
CA ASP A 111 11.87 5.34 -12.43
C ASP A 111 11.05 4.06 -12.52
N PHE A 112 9.89 4.17 -13.16
CA PHE A 112 8.93 3.08 -13.29
C PHE A 112 9.11 2.31 -14.59
N GLY A 113 8.79 1.03 -14.53
CA GLY A 113 8.46 0.26 -15.73
C GLY A 113 7.09 0.66 -16.28
N PRO A 114 6.76 0.23 -17.49
CA PRO A 114 5.44 0.53 -18.08
C PRO A 114 4.30 0.06 -17.17
N TRP A 115 3.27 0.89 -17.03
CA TRP A 115 2.04 0.59 -16.29
C TRP A 115 2.20 0.42 -14.78
N GLU A 116 3.39 0.63 -14.22
CA GLU A 116 3.56 0.58 -12.77
C GLU A 116 2.89 1.76 -12.08
N GLN A 117 2.02 1.47 -11.12
CA GLN A 117 1.37 2.45 -10.26
C GLN A 117 1.46 1.97 -8.82
N ILE A 118 1.56 2.90 -7.89
CA ILE A 118 1.64 2.59 -6.46
C ILE A 118 0.24 2.57 -5.87
N PHE A 119 -0.08 1.48 -5.16
CA PHE A 119 -1.38 1.31 -4.52
C PHE A 119 -1.26 1.18 -3.01
N TYR A 120 -2.23 1.78 -2.32
CA TYR A 120 -2.52 1.46 -0.94
C TYR A 120 -3.64 0.42 -0.92
N GLY A 121 -3.38 -0.71 -0.26
CA GLY A 121 -4.37 -1.78 -0.07
C GLY A 121 -4.94 -1.75 1.34
N GLU A 122 -6.26 -1.60 1.46
CA GLU A 122 -6.96 -1.63 2.72
C GLU A 122 -7.68 -2.96 2.88
N PHE A 123 -7.47 -3.64 4.01
CA PHE A 123 -8.11 -4.93 4.26
C PHE A 123 -8.95 -4.96 5.53
N ASP A 124 -8.89 -3.92 6.35
CA ASP A 124 -9.67 -3.79 7.59
C ASP A 124 -10.02 -2.30 7.80
N GLY A 125 -10.86 -1.78 6.91
CA GLY A 125 -11.19 -0.37 6.82
C GLY A 125 -11.98 0.19 8.00
N ARG A 126 -12.48 1.42 7.83
CA ARG A 126 -13.25 2.16 8.82
C ARG A 126 -12.43 2.61 10.02
N ARG A 127 -11.12 2.67 9.87
CA ARG A 127 -10.20 3.26 10.86
C ARG A 127 -9.10 4.00 10.12
N ARG A 128 -8.58 5.01 10.78
CA ARG A 128 -7.55 5.87 10.20
C ARG A 128 -6.19 5.20 10.27
N LYS A 129 -5.51 5.11 9.12
CA LYS A 129 -4.20 4.47 8.98
C LYS A 129 -3.26 5.35 8.19
N ARG A 130 -1.97 5.18 8.40
CA ARG A 130 -0.97 5.99 7.71
C ARG A 130 -0.05 5.17 6.81
N VAL A 131 0.46 5.84 5.79
CA VAL A 131 1.53 5.36 4.92
C VAL A 131 2.71 6.31 5.09
N LEU A 132 3.86 5.74 5.39
CA LEU A 132 5.10 6.51 5.51
C LEU A 132 5.77 6.60 4.15
N VAL A 133 6.08 7.83 3.73
CA VAL A 133 6.94 8.08 2.56
C VAL A 133 8.27 8.60 3.08
N LYS A 134 9.35 7.90 2.75
CA LYS A 134 10.72 8.27 3.10
C LYS A 134 11.55 8.33 1.83
N ILE A 135 12.21 9.46 1.60
CA ILE A 135 13.03 9.66 0.40
C ILE A 135 14.43 10.03 0.84
N ILE A 136 15.43 9.33 0.29
CA ILE A 136 16.83 9.63 0.54
C ILE A 136 17.56 9.76 -0.79
N GLY A 137 18.53 10.66 -0.84
CA GLY A 137 19.35 10.86 -2.05
C GLY A 137 19.95 12.26 -2.14
N GLU A 138 20.23 12.67 -3.36
CA GLU A 138 20.81 13.97 -3.67
C GLU A 138 19.88 14.86 -4.50
#